data_9ea38c3b5217dcc005393cec44365c0c
#
_entry.id   9ea38c3b5217dcc005393cec44365c0c
#
_cell.length_a   1.000
_cell.length_b   1.000
_cell.length_c   1.000
_cell.angle_alpha   90.00
_cell.angle_beta   90.00
_cell.angle_gamma   90.00
#
_symmetry.space_group_name_H-M   'P 1'
#
loop_
_entity.id
_entity.type
_entity.pdbx_description
1 polymer ?
#
loop_
_entity_poly.entity_id
_entity_poly.type
_entity_poly.pdbx_seq_one_letter_code
_entity_poly.pdbx_strand_id
1 'polypeptide(L)'
;MSTPQDYPVHGAGLGLRRAFIGPLAEGPPQPVDFYEVAPENWMGIGGRYGRLFRQLTERHPFVCHGLSLSIGSPSPLDETFLRDLKRFLDQHRIRAYSEHLSFCSDDGHLYDLMPIPFTEEAVHYVSARIRRVQEILERPVAME
;
A
#
# COMPACT_ATOMS: atom_id res chain seq x y z
N MET A 1 -4.77 17.43 -18.24
CA MET A 1 -3.92 17.55 -17.02
C MET A 1 -4.84 17.67 -15.83
N SER A 2 -4.76 16.74 -14.89
CA SER A 2 -5.54 16.82 -13.66
C SER A 2 -5.13 18.04 -12.85
N THR A 3 -6.08 18.75 -12.27
CA THR A 3 -5.79 19.87 -11.38
C THR A 3 -5.19 19.37 -10.06
N PRO A 4 -4.39 20.17 -9.32
CA PRO A 4 -3.83 19.74 -8.03
C PRO A 4 -4.88 19.27 -7.01
N GLN A 5 -6.15 19.59 -7.20
CA GLN A 5 -7.28 19.15 -6.35
C GLN A 5 -7.65 17.67 -6.55
N ASP A 6 -7.18 17.03 -7.63
CA ASP A 6 -7.51 15.64 -7.97
C ASP A 6 -6.58 14.62 -7.30
N TYR A 7 -5.51 15.07 -6.64
CA TYR A 7 -4.60 14.15 -5.93
C TYR A 7 -5.15 13.77 -4.55
N PRO A 8 -5.01 12.51 -4.13
CA PRO A 8 -5.53 12.02 -2.85
C PRO A 8 -4.83 12.62 -1.62
N VAL A 9 -3.60 13.09 -1.78
CA VAL A 9 -2.80 13.81 -0.78
C VAL A 9 -1.99 14.93 -1.42
N HIS A 10 -1.62 15.93 -0.63
CA HIS A 10 -0.82 17.09 -1.06
C HIS A 10 0.26 17.37 -0.03
N GLY A 11 1.28 18.15 -0.42
CA GLY A 11 2.32 18.60 0.48
C GLY A 11 3.46 17.60 0.64
N ALA A 12 4.11 17.63 1.80
CA ALA A 12 5.26 16.78 2.13
C ALA A 12 4.85 15.60 3.01
N GLY A 13 5.18 14.39 2.56
CA GLY A 13 4.91 13.14 3.29
C GLY A 13 6.15 12.57 3.96
N LEU A 14 5.94 11.74 4.98
CA LEU A 14 6.97 11.02 5.70
C LEU A 14 6.65 9.52 5.77
N GLY A 15 7.63 8.68 5.43
CA GLY A 15 7.55 7.24 5.67
C GLY A 15 7.52 6.94 7.17
N LEU A 16 6.41 6.41 7.68
CA LEU A 16 6.24 6.08 9.08
C LEU A 16 7.04 4.83 9.44
N ARG A 17 7.96 4.96 10.39
CA ARG A 17 8.71 3.86 10.99
C ARG A 17 8.17 3.55 12.38
N ARG A 18 8.19 2.26 12.79
CA ARG A 18 7.73 1.85 14.15
C ARG A 18 8.43 2.59 15.27
N ALA A 19 9.72 2.92 15.09
CA ALA A 19 10.49 3.68 16.07
C ALA A 19 9.92 5.08 16.34
N PHE A 20 9.22 5.67 15.38
CA PHE A 20 8.69 7.03 15.50
C PHE A 20 7.23 7.09 15.94
N ILE A 21 6.51 5.96 15.95
CA ILE A 21 5.07 5.98 16.17
C ILE A 21 4.65 6.55 17.52
N GLY A 22 5.38 6.22 18.59
CA GLY A 22 5.12 6.77 19.92
C GLY A 22 5.25 8.29 19.96
N PRO A 23 6.45 8.84 19.64
CA PRO A 23 6.65 10.28 19.58
C PRO A 23 5.67 11.03 18.66
N LEU A 24 5.29 10.45 17.52
CA LEU A 24 4.35 11.06 16.59
C LEU A 24 2.89 11.02 17.09
N ALA A 25 2.49 9.93 17.74
CA ALA A 25 1.14 9.76 18.23
C ALA A 25 0.88 10.51 19.54
N GLU A 26 1.87 10.56 20.42
CA GLU A 26 1.78 11.08 21.79
C GLU A 26 2.42 12.47 21.94
N GLY A 27 3.27 12.87 20.97
CA GLY A 27 3.99 14.15 20.97
C GLY A 27 3.25 15.30 20.28
N PRO A 28 3.92 16.46 20.18
CA PRO A 28 3.37 17.62 19.47
C PRO A 28 3.22 17.33 17.97
N PRO A 29 2.27 18.03 17.30
CA PRO A 29 2.11 17.91 15.86
C PRO A 29 3.42 18.21 15.11
N GLN A 30 3.70 17.40 14.08
CA GLN A 30 4.84 17.60 13.18
C GLN A 30 4.38 18.30 11.91
N PRO A 31 5.25 19.07 11.24
CA PRO A 31 4.94 19.73 9.98
C PRO A 31 4.98 18.73 8.80
N VAL A 32 4.11 17.74 8.84
CA VAL A 32 3.99 16.66 7.86
C VAL A 32 2.54 16.62 7.40
N ASP A 33 2.33 16.65 6.09
CA ASP A 33 0.99 16.70 5.51
C ASP A 33 0.35 15.32 5.42
N PHE A 34 1.14 14.26 5.21
CA PHE A 34 0.68 12.88 5.20
C PHE A 34 1.79 11.89 5.57
N TYR A 35 1.41 10.66 5.86
CA TYR A 35 2.35 9.56 6.11
C TYR A 35 2.20 8.45 5.09
N GLU A 36 3.30 7.73 4.85
CA GLU A 36 3.33 6.51 4.04
C GLU A 36 3.71 5.30 4.88
N VAL A 37 3.07 4.17 4.62
CA VAL A 37 3.40 2.87 5.24
C VAL A 37 3.30 1.75 4.22
N ALA A 38 4.08 0.69 4.43
CA ALA A 38 3.83 -0.60 3.81
C ALA A 38 2.72 -1.30 4.61
N PRO A 39 1.58 -1.63 3.98
CA PRO A 39 0.45 -2.24 4.70
C PRO A 39 0.82 -3.56 5.36
N GLU A 40 1.68 -4.36 4.74
CA GLU A 40 2.16 -5.64 5.26
C GLU A 40 2.80 -5.52 6.66
N ASN A 41 3.39 -4.38 6.96
CA ASN A 41 4.02 -4.12 8.26
C ASN A 41 3.02 -3.76 9.36
N TRP A 42 1.75 -3.48 9.01
CA TRP A 42 0.74 -2.98 9.94
C TRP A 42 -0.54 -3.82 9.98
N MET A 43 -0.82 -4.60 8.93
CA MET A 43 -1.95 -5.53 8.90
C MET A 43 -1.81 -6.55 10.02
N GLY A 44 -2.90 -6.77 10.77
CA GLY A 44 -2.93 -7.70 11.89
C GLY A 44 -2.18 -7.25 13.14
N ILE A 45 -1.58 -6.06 13.15
CA ILE A 45 -0.87 -5.53 14.34
C ILE A 45 -1.90 -5.05 15.37
N GLY A 46 -1.86 -5.64 16.54
CA GLY A 46 -2.69 -5.29 17.69
C GLY A 46 -1.90 -4.60 18.80
N GLY A 47 -2.47 -4.63 20.01
CA GLY A 47 -1.83 -4.11 21.21
C GLY A 47 -1.52 -2.60 21.15
N ARG A 48 -0.40 -2.19 21.76
CA ARG A 48 0.01 -0.78 21.82
C ARG A 48 0.22 -0.19 20.41
N TYR A 49 0.95 -0.89 19.55
CA TYR A 49 1.26 -0.38 18.20
C TYR A 49 0.01 -0.23 17.34
N GLY A 50 -0.92 -1.16 17.39
CA GLY A 50 -2.19 -1.05 16.68
C GLY A 50 -3.02 0.16 17.13
N ARG A 51 -3.04 0.44 18.45
CA ARG A 51 -3.73 1.63 19.00
C ARG A 51 -3.08 2.93 18.54
N LEU A 52 -1.75 3.03 18.62
CA LEU A 52 -1.02 4.22 18.19
C LEU A 52 -1.17 4.47 16.69
N PHE A 53 -1.13 3.41 15.88
CA PHE A 53 -1.34 3.51 14.45
C PHE A 53 -2.75 4.04 14.13
N ARG A 54 -3.77 3.49 14.79
CA ARG A 54 -5.15 3.99 14.65
C ARG A 54 -5.27 5.47 15.01
N GLN A 55 -4.69 5.89 16.14
CA GLN A 55 -4.68 7.30 16.55
C GLN A 55 -4.06 8.22 15.50
N LEU A 56 -2.99 7.78 14.84
CA LEU A 56 -2.36 8.54 13.76
C LEU A 56 -3.23 8.60 12.50
N THR A 57 -3.78 7.46 12.06
CA THR A 57 -4.62 7.41 10.85
C THR A 57 -5.96 8.14 11.00
N GLU A 58 -6.43 8.34 12.24
CA GLU A 58 -7.61 9.17 12.54
C GLU A 58 -7.33 10.67 12.44
N ARG A 59 -6.06 11.09 12.62
CA ARG A 59 -5.66 12.51 12.67
C ARG A 59 -4.95 13.00 11.41
N HIS A 60 -4.32 12.10 10.67
CA HIS A 60 -3.50 12.45 9.50
C HIS A 60 -3.89 11.64 8.28
N PRO A 61 -3.77 12.18 7.06
CA PRO A 61 -3.87 11.41 5.83
C PRO A 61 -2.75 10.37 5.74
N PHE A 62 -3.08 9.19 5.24
CA PHE A 62 -2.13 8.11 4.99
C PHE A 62 -2.25 7.60 3.56
N VAL A 63 -1.12 7.21 3.00
CA VAL A 63 -1.01 6.42 1.78
C VAL A 63 -0.30 5.10 2.10
N CYS A 64 -0.55 4.09 1.29
CA CYS A 64 0.12 2.80 1.41
C CYS A 64 0.89 2.48 0.14
N HIS A 65 2.11 1.99 0.31
CA HIS A 65 2.93 1.42 -0.75
C HIS A 65 3.22 -0.04 -0.42
N GLY A 66 2.66 -0.95 -1.23
CA GLY A 66 2.75 -2.39 -1.02
C GLY A 66 4.12 -2.97 -1.35
N LEU A 67 4.44 -4.10 -0.71
CA LEU A 67 5.73 -4.76 -0.85
C LEU A 67 5.64 -6.15 -1.51
N SER A 68 4.49 -6.82 -1.43
CA SER A 68 4.45 -8.28 -1.60
C SER A 68 3.31 -8.80 -2.47
N LEU A 69 2.53 -7.94 -3.11
CA LEU A 69 1.44 -8.38 -3.98
C LEU A 69 1.95 -9.22 -5.16
N SER A 70 3.18 -8.93 -5.63
CA SER A 70 3.81 -9.69 -6.71
C SER A 70 2.94 -9.75 -7.97
N ILE A 71 2.54 -8.57 -8.46
CA ILE A 71 1.59 -8.44 -9.57
C ILE A 71 2.04 -9.16 -10.85
N GLY A 72 3.35 -9.25 -11.08
CA GLY A 72 3.95 -9.93 -12.23
C GLY A 72 4.21 -11.42 -12.02
N SER A 73 3.86 -12.00 -10.87
CA SER A 73 4.07 -13.43 -10.59
C SER A 73 3.32 -14.32 -11.59
N PRO A 74 3.91 -15.47 -11.98
CA PRO A 74 3.18 -16.51 -12.70
C PRO A 74 2.13 -17.22 -11.83
N SER A 75 2.28 -17.17 -10.49
CA SER A 75 1.31 -17.74 -9.55
C SER A 75 0.00 -16.94 -9.52
N PRO A 76 -1.14 -17.56 -9.16
CA PRO A 76 -2.39 -16.85 -8.96
C PRO A 76 -2.26 -15.70 -7.95
N LEU A 77 -3.11 -14.67 -8.08
CA LEU A 77 -3.21 -13.61 -7.07
C LEU A 77 -3.70 -14.21 -5.74
N ASP A 78 -3.10 -13.79 -4.65
CA ASP A 78 -3.60 -14.10 -3.31
C ASP A 78 -4.82 -13.22 -2.99
N GLU A 79 -6.00 -13.69 -3.38
CA GLU A 79 -7.24 -12.95 -3.14
C GLU A 79 -7.61 -12.87 -1.66
N THR A 80 -7.08 -13.76 -0.81
CA THR A 80 -7.27 -13.67 0.65
C THR A 80 -6.50 -12.48 1.19
N PHE A 81 -5.24 -12.35 0.82
CA PHE A 81 -4.44 -11.16 1.14
C PHE A 81 -5.09 -9.89 0.63
N LEU A 82 -5.60 -9.87 -0.60
CA LEU A 82 -6.27 -8.69 -1.17
C LEU A 82 -7.53 -8.30 -0.39
N ARG A 83 -8.33 -9.26 0.09
CA ARG A 83 -9.48 -8.96 0.93
C ARG A 83 -9.08 -8.41 2.31
N ASP A 84 -8.00 -8.94 2.89
CA ASP A 84 -7.45 -8.43 4.15
C ASP A 84 -6.88 -7.02 3.97
N LEU A 85 -6.16 -6.80 2.86
CA LEU A 85 -5.66 -5.50 2.48
C LEU A 85 -6.80 -4.49 2.31
N LYS A 86 -7.87 -4.85 1.58
CA LYS A 86 -9.05 -3.98 1.45
C LYS A 86 -9.59 -3.54 2.80
N ARG A 87 -9.78 -4.51 3.72
CA ARG A 87 -10.28 -4.19 5.07
C ARG A 87 -9.35 -3.23 5.80
N PHE A 88 -8.06 -3.43 5.69
CA PHE A 88 -7.06 -2.54 6.30
C PHE A 88 -7.12 -1.12 5.71
N LEU A 89 -7.14 -1.01 4.38
CA LEU A 89 -7.22 0.27 3.68
C LEU A 89 -8.49 1.05 4.06
N ASP A 90 -9.63 0.37 4.12
CA ASP A 90 -10.91 0.97 4.48
C ASP A 90 -10.95 1.37 5.96
N GLN A 91 -10.51 0.48 6.86
CA GLN A 91 -10.49 0.71 8.30
C GLN A 91 -9.64 1.93 8.69
N HIS A 92 -8.53 2.15 8.01
CA HIS A 92 -7.61 3.24 8.28
C HIS A 92 -7.80 4.45 7.36
N ARG A 93 -8.83 4.44 6.51
CA ARG A 93 -9.16 5.53 5.56
C ARG A 93 -7.96 5.91 4.68
N ILE A 94 -7.21 4.91 4.24
CA ILE A 94 -6.02 5.11 3.40
C ILE A 94 -6.42 5.79 2.09
N ARG A 95 -5.74 6.88 1.77
CA ARG A 95 -6.09 7.78 0.65
C ARG A 95 -5.69 7.23 -0.71
N ALA A 96 -4.56 6.54 -0.78
CA ALA A 96 -4.07 5.91 -2.00
C ALA A 96 -3.30 4.63 -1.67
N TYR A 97 -3.33 3.70 -2.60
CA TYR A 97 -2.53 2.48 -2.57
C TYR A 97 -1.71 2.38 -3.85
N SER A 98 -0.43 2.09 -3.71
CA SER A 98 0.48 1.79 -4.80
C SER A 98 1.19 0.46 -4.57
N GLU A 99 1.69 -0.13 -5.66
CA GLU A 99 2.39 -1.40 -5.63
C GLU A 99 3.47 -1.44 -6.70
N HIS A 100 4.46 -2.29 -6.52
CA HIS A 100 5.55 -2.48 -7.46
C HIS A 100 5.10 -3.25 -8.72
N LEU A 101 5.53 -2.78 -9.88
CA LEU A 101 5.38 -3.47 -11.16
C LEU A 101 6.48 -4.51 -11.31
N SER A 102 6.40 -5.55 -10.50
CA SER A 102 7.45 -6.56 -10.35
C SER A 102 6.86 -7.91 -9.93
N PHE A 103 7.71 -8.91 -9.74
CA PHE A 103 7.34 -10.12 -9.03
C PHE A 103 8.38 -10.46 -7.95
N CYS A 104 7.92 -11.05 -6.85
CA CYS A 104 8.76 -11.49 -5.73
C CYS A 104 8.33 -12.87 -5.20
N SER A 105 7.43 -13.55 -5.90
CA SER A 105 6.95 -14.87 -5.48
C SER A 105 6.58 -15.73 -6.69
N ASP A 106 6.92 -17.03 -6.59
CA ASP A 106 6.49 -18.12 -7.46
C ASP A 106 6.77 -19.42 -6.70
N ASP A 107 5.73 -20.08 -6.19
CA ASP A 107 5.86 -21.22 -5.26
C ASP A 107 6.83 -21.02 -4.06
N GLY A 108 7.12 -19.78 -3.76
CA GLY A 108 8.03 -19.33 -2.71
C GLY A 108 8.11 -17.81 -2.71
N HIS A 109 8.86 -17.25 -1.78
CA HIS A 109 9.02 -15.81 -1.65
C HIS A 109 10.48 -15.39 -1.80
N LEU A 110 10.72 -14.37 -2.64
CA LEU A 110 11.99 -13.68 -2.77
C LEU A 110 11.96 -12.38 -1.96
N TYR A 111 13.10 -12.00 -1.41
CA TYR A 111 13.24 -10.71 -0.72
C TYR A 111 13.62 -9.56 -1.66
N ASP A 112 13.69 -9.85 -2.97
CA ASP A 112 14.02 -8.90 -4.02
C ASP A 112 12.84 -8.73 -4.99
N LEU A 113 12.75 -7.55 -5.61
CA LEU A 113 11.79 -7.25 -6.65
C LEU A 113 12.39 -7.59 -8.01
N MET A 114 11.83 -8.60 -8.65
CA MET A 114 12.31 -9.05 -9.96
C MET A 114 11.56 -8.33 -11.09
N PRO A 115 12.26 -7.92 -12.15
CA PRO A 115 11.66 -7.21 -13.27
C PRO A 115 10.72 -8.10 -14.08
N ILE A 116 9.66 -7.49 -14.62
CA ILE A 116 8.74 -8.13 -15.55
C ILE A 116 9.31 -7.96 -16.97
N PRO A 117 9.20 -8.97 -17.86
CA PRO A 117 9.64 -8.85 -19.26
C PRO A 117 8.92 -7.72 -19.99
N PHE A 118 9.65 -6.97 -20.83
CA PHE A 118 9.07 -5.92 -21.69
C PHE A 118 8.51 -6.53 -22.98
N THR A 119 7.39 -7.25 -22.85
CA THR A 119 6.71 -7.90 -23.99
C THR A 119 5.23 -7.53 -24.00
N GLU A 120 4.59 -7.59 -25.17
CA GLU A 120 3.15 -7.35 -25.30
C GLU A 120 2.34 -8.35 -24.47
N GLU A 121 2.78 -9.61 -24.43
CA GLU A 121 2.18 -10.65 -23.59
C GLU A 121 2.17 -10.27 -22.11
N ALA A 122 3.30 -9.76 -21.61
CA ALA A 122 3.40 -9.30 -20.22
C ALA A 122 2.48 -8.12 -19.94
N VAL A 123 2.31 -7.19 -20.88
CA VAL A 123 1.36 -6.08 -20.77
C VAL A 123 -0.07 -6.60 -20.60
N HIS A 124 -0.50 -7.53 -21.44
CA HIS A 124 -1.84 -8.12 -21.34
C HIS A 124 -2.05 -8.89 -20.04
N TYR A 125 -1.07 -9.71 -19.66
CA TYR A 125 -1.11 -10.50 -18.44
C TYR A 125 -1.21 -9.61 -17.19
N VAL A 126 -0.32 -8.66 -17.06
CA VAL A 126 -0.26 -7.78 -15.88
C VAL A 126 -1.48 -6.85 -15.83
N SER A 127 -1.91 -6.31 -16.96
CA SER A 127 -3.10 -5.46 -17.02
C SER A 127 -4.37 -6.17 -16.55
N ALA A 128 -4.53 -7.46 -16.89
CA ALA A 128 -5.65 -8.25 -16.40
C ALA A 128 -5.59 -8.44 -14.87
N ARG A 129 -4.39 -8.67 -14.32
CA ARG A 129 -4.17 -8.80 -12.87
C ARG A 129 -4.41 -7.49 -12.14
N ILE A 130 -3.94 -6.36 -12.66
CA ILE A 130 -4.20 -5.03 -12.08
C ILE A 130 -5.71 -4.76 -12.02
N ARG A 131 -6.46 -5.04 -13.09
CA ARG A 131 -7.92 -4.90 -13.09
C ARG A 131 -8.55 -5.75 -11.99
N ARG A 132 -8.13 -7.01 -11.86
CA ARG A 132 -8.63 -7.90 -10.80
C ARG A 132 -8.34 -7.36 -9.40
N VAL A 133 -7.13 -6.83 -9.17
CA VAL A 133 -6.77 -6.19 -7.89
C VAL A 133 -7.69 -4.99 -7.61
N GLN A 134 -7.88 -4.12 -8.61
CA GLN A 134 -8.76 -2.95 -8.46
C GLN A 134 -10.22 -3.33 -8.20
N GLU A 135 -10.72 -4.41 -8.82
CA GLU A 135 -12.05 -4.94 -8.54
C GLU A 135 -12.20 -5.38 -7.08
N ILE A 136 -11.23 -6.15 -6.57
CA ILE A 136 -11.26 -6.63 -5.18
C ILE A 136 -11.12 -5.48 -4.18
N LEU A 137 -10.19 -4.55 -4.44
CA LEU A 137 -9.93 -3.42 -3.55
C LEU A 137 -10.99 -2.31 -3.68
N GLU A 138 -11.81 -2.33 -4.74
CA GLU A 138 -12.82 -1.29 -5.07
C GLU A 138 -12.21 0.12 -5.13
N ARG A 139 -10.97 0.22 -5.63
CA ARG A 139 -10.23 1.48 -5.77
C ARG A 139 -9.16 1.40 -6.85
N PRO A 140 -8.71 2.55 -7.40
CA PRO A 140 -7.54 2.61 -8.24
C PRO A 140 -6.29 2.13 -7.49
N VAL A 141 -5.35 1.53 -8.24
CA VAL A 141 -4.03 1.14 -7.75
C VAL A 141 -2.98 1.81 -8.62
N ALA A 142 -2.05 2.53 -8.00
CA ALA A 142 -0.90 3.07 -8.70
C ALA A 142 0.19 2.00 -8.82
N MET A 143 0.92 2.01 -9.92
CA MET A 143 2.02 1.07 -10.17
C MET A 143 3.34 1.84 -10.30
N GLU A 144 4.37 1.34 -9.61
CA GLU A 144 5.72 1.86 -9.62
C GLU A 144 6.68 0.99 -10.46
#